data_1069ac880637e623c15fefbad8cd7ffc
#
_entry.id   1069ac880637e623c15fefbad8cd7ffc
#
_cell.length_a   1.000
_cell.length_b   1.000
_cell.length_c   1.000
_cell.angle_alpha   90.00
_cell.angle_beta   90.00
_cell.angle_gamma   90.00
#
_symmetry.space_group_name_H-M   'P 1'
#
loop_
_entity.id
_entity.type
_entity.pdbx_description
1 polymer ?
#
loop_
_entity_poly.entity_id
_entity_poly.type
_entity_poly.pdbx_seq_one_letter_code
_entity_poly.pdbx_strand_id
1 'polypeptide(L)'
;MQKGFKHQFHQFDSGLRLISVPMDGTKTVTVLVLVGTGSKYETKEINGISHFLEHMMFKGTTKRPGKMDIARELEAIGAEYNAFTDKEYTGYYAKASMD
;
A
#
# COMPACT_ATOMS: atom_id res chain seq x y z
N MET A 1 7.69 -14.33 -26.83
CA MET A 1 7.67 -12.86 -26.89
C MET A 1 6.95 -12.30 -25.68
N GLN A 2 7.56 -11.33 -25.09
CA GLN A 2 6.96 -10.65 -23.95
C GLN A 2 5.96 -9.61 -24.46
N LYS A 3 4.71 -9.78 -24.06
CA LYS A 3 3.73 -8.72 -24.29
C LYS A 3 3.72 -7.81 -23.07
N GLY A 4 3.82 -6.52 -23.29
CA GLY A 4 3.65 -5.56 -22.24
C GLY A 4 2.21 -5.61 -21.72
N PHE A 5 2.04 -5.39 -20.43
CA PHE A 5 0.71 -5.26 -19.88
C PHE A 5 0.14 -3.89 -20.23
N LYS A 6 -1.11 -3.88 -20.69
CA LYS A 6 -1.82 -2.63 -20.87
C LYS A 6 -2.16 -2.07 -19.51
N HIS A 7 -2.02 -0.77 -19.37
CA HIS A 7 -2.38 -0.12 -18.13
C HIS A 7 -3.29 1.05 -18.40
N GLN A 8 -4.10 1.40 -17.42
CA GLN A 8 -4.96 2.57 -17.46
C GLN A 8 -4.48 3.53 -16.38
N PHE A 9 -4.43 4.79 -16.74
CA PHE A 9 -3.99 5.83 -15.84
C PHE A 9 -5.14 6.82 -15.62
N HIS A 10 -5.36 7.18 -14.38
CA HIS A 10 -6.33 8.20 -14.01
C HIS A 10 -5.74 9.08 -12.92
N GLN A 11 -5.87 10.39 -13.09
CA GLN A 11 -5.46 11.36 -12.09
C GLN A 11 -6.70 12.06 -11.56
N PHE A 12 -6.91 11.98 -10.26
CA PHE A 12 -8.03 12.64 -9.60
C PHE A 12 -7.73 14.12 -9.38
N ASP A 13 -8.76 14.91 -9.15
CA ASP A 13 -8.61 16.35 -8.91
C ASP A 13 -7.73 16.65 -7.69
N SER A 14 -7.68 15.75 -6.73
CA SER A 14 -6.83 15.86 -5.56
C SER A 14 -5.35 15.69 -5.86
N GLY A 15 -5.00 15.25 -7.07
CA GLY A 15 -3.64 14.91 -7.43
C GLY A 15 -3.30 13.43 -7.27
N LEU A 16 -4.18 12.65 -6.65
CA LEU A 16 -3.98 11.21 -6.51
C LEU A 16 -3.97 10.56 -7.90
N ARG A 17 -3.01 9.68 -8.12
CA ARG A 17 -2.86 8.97 -9.39
C ARG A 17 -3.20 7.49 -9.19
N LEU A 18 -4.00 6.96 -10.08
CA LEU A 18 -4.38 5.56 -10.07
C LEU A 18 -3.87 4.90 -11.34
N ILE A 19 -3.11 3.82 -11.19
CA ILE A 19 -2.66 3.01 -12.30
C ILE A 19 -3.28 1.63 -12.15
N SER A 20 -4.03 1.22 -13.15
CA SER A 20 -4.71 -0.07 -13.18
C SER A 20 -4.06 -0.95 -14.22
N VAL A 21 -3.66 -2.16 -13.84
CA VAL A 21 -3.02 -3.09 -14.76
C VAL A 21 -3.84 -4.39 -14.76
N PRO A 22 -4.78 -4.53 -15.70
CA PRO A 22 -5.50 -5.79 -15.85
C PRO A 22 -4.54 -6.91 -16.27
N MET A 23 -4.65 -8.06 -15.63
CA MET A 23 -3.78 -9.20 -15.90
C MET A 23 -4.62 -10.44 -16.14
N ASP A 24 -4.37 -11.09 -17.25
CA ASP A 24 -5.01 -12.38 -17.55
C ASP A 24 -4.19 -13.51 -16.92
N GLY A 25 -4.86 -14.61 -16.60
CA GLY A 25 -4.19 -15.81 -16.11
C GLY A 25 -3.88 -15.82 -14.62
N THR A 26 -4.29 -14.81 -13.90
CA THR A 26 -4.15 -14.75 -12.45
C THR A 26 -5.51 -14.54 -11.79
N LYS A 27 -5.68 -15.14 -10.61
CA LYS A 27 -6.91 -15.01 -9.82
C LYS A 27 -6.69 -14.16 -8.56
N THR A 28 -5.61 -13.41 -8.54
CA THR A 28 -5.30 -12.53 -7.41
C THR A 28 -5.33 -11.08 -7.83
N VAL A 29 -5.58 -10.22 -6.84
CA VAL A 29 -5.56 -8.77 -7.00
C VAL A 29 -4.57 -8.21 -5.99
N THR A 30 -3.70 -7.34 -6.45
CA THR A 30 -2.78 -6.62 -5.57
C THR A 30 -3.10 -5.14 -5.62
N VAL A 31 -3.28 -4.54 -4.45
CA VAL A 31 -3.45 -3.10 -4.30
C VAL A 31 -2.18 -2.56 -3.64
N LEU A 32 -1.55 -1.60 -4.29
CA LEU A 32 -0.33 -0.97 -3.79
C LEU A 32 -0.57 0.54 -3.68
N VAL A 33 -0.32 1.09 -2.50
CA VAL A 33 -0.37 2.52 -2.27
C VAL A 33 1.06 3.00 -2.06
N LEU A 34 1.52 3.90 -2.94
CA LEU A 34 2.84 4.51 -2.83
C LEU A 34 2.69 5.96 -2.43
N VAL A 35 3.41 6.35 -1.39
CA VAL A 35 3.43 7.71 -0.89
C VAL A 35 4.83 8.26 -1.13
N GLY A 36 4.90 9.44 -1.75
CA GLY A 36 6.17 10.08 -2.09
C GLY A 36 6.87 10.70 -0.91
N THR A 37 7.08 9.92 0.13
CA THR A 37 7.82 10.31 1.32
C THR A 37 8.68 9.14 1.77
N GLY A 38 9.81 9.45 2.36
CA GLY A 38 10.72 8.43 2.85
C GLY A 38 11.82 9.09 3.65
N SER A 39 12.83 8.31 4.02
CA SER A 39 13.86 8.78 4.96
C SER A 39 14.64 9.99 4.44
N LYS A 40 14.81 10.14 3.13
CA LYS A 40 15.59 11.26 2.60
C LYS A 40 14.89 12.62 2.78
N TYR A 41 13.58 12.62 3.02
CA TYR A 41 12.83 13.86 3.23
C TYR A 41 12.73 14.24 4.70
N GLU A 42 13.33 13.44 5.57
CA GLU A 42 13.25 13.64 7.01
C GLU A 42 14.39 14.53 7.49
N THR A 43 14.06 15.45 8.39
CA THR A 43 15.08 16.24 9.08
C THR A 43 15.54 15.46 10.32
N LYS A 44 16.57 15.99 10.99
CA LYS A 44 17.09 15.40 12.21
C LYS A 44 15.99 15.25 13.28
N GLU A 45 15.10 16.23 13.36
CA GLU A 45 14.04 16.29 14.37
C GLU A 45 12.96 15.26 14.15
N ILE A 46 12.74 14.85 12.88
CA ILE A 46 11.69 13.90 12.52
C ILE A 46 12.28 12.62 11.92
N ASN A 47 13.55 12.35 12.17
CA ASN A 47 14.21 11.16 11.64
C ASN A 47 13.49 9.90 12.13
N GLY A 48 13.14 9.03 11.19
CA GLY A 48 12.42 7.80 11.47
C GLY A 48 10.91 7.92 11.43
N ILE A 49 10.36 9.11 11.13
CA ILE A 49 8.90 9.30 11.15
C ILE A 49 8.17 8.48 10.08
N SER A 50 8.77 8.31 8.91
CA SER A 50 8.15 7.49 7.87
C SER A 50 8.02 6.03 8.30
N HIS A 51 9.06 5.51 8.92
CA HIS A 51 9.07 4.15 9.45
C HIS A 51 8.09 4.02 10.62
N PHE A 52 8.02 5.02 11.48
CA PHE A 52 7.06 5.04 12.57
C PHE A 52 5.62 5.04 12.07
N LEU A 53 5.31 5.86 11.07
CA LEU A 53 3.98 5.90 10.49
C LEU A 53 3.63 4.57 9.82
N GLU A 54 4.60 3.93 9.18
CA GLU A 54 4.40 2.59 8.62
C GLU A 54 3.88 1.63 9.70
N HIS A 55 4.49 1.61 10.86
CA HIS A 55 4.04 0.78 11.96
C HIS A 55 2.65 1.18 12.45
N MET A 56 2.40 2.47 12.55
CA MET A 56 1.12 2.98 13.08
C MET A 56 -0.06 2.70 12.16
N MET A 57 0.18 2.56 10.85
CA MET A 57 -0.90 2.28 9.91
C MET A 57 -1.63 0.97 10.17
N PHE A 58 -1.00 0.04 10.86
CA PHE A 58 -1.60 -1.25 11.18
C PHE A 58 -2.09 -1.35 12.62
N LYS A 59 -2.04 -0.26 13.38
CA LYS A 59 -2.39 -0.29 14.81
C LYS A 59 -3.84 0.07 15.11
N GLY A 60 -4.56 0.55 14.12
CA GLY A 60 -5.98 0.84 14.28
C GLY A 60 -6.38 2.21 13.76
N THR A 61 -7.67 2.37 13.60
CA THR A 61 -8.29 3.61 13.13
C THR A 61 -9.57 3.84 13.93
N THR A 62 -10.27 4.93 13.63
CA THR A 62 -11.56 5.21 14.24
C THR A 62 -12.57 4.09 13.98
N LYS A 63 -12.57 3.54 12.76
CA LYS A 63 -13.48 2.45 12.39
C LYS A 63 -12.99 1.09 12.89
N ARG A 64 -11.69 0.94 13.07
CA ARG A 64 -11.07 -0.31 13.51
C ARG A 64 -10.11 -0.01 14.64
N PRO A 65 -10.67 0.24 15.84
CA PRO A 65 -9.88 0.79 16.95
C PRO A 65 -8.89 -0.19 17.59
N GLY A 66 -9.15 -1.49 17.48
CA GLY A 66 -8.23 -2.47 18.06
C GLY A 66 -6.96 -2.59 17.26
N LYS A 67 -5.84 -2.76 17.94
CA LYS A 67 -4.53 -2.83 17.27
C LYS A 67 -4.38 -4.02 16.33
N MET A 68 -5.23 -5.03 16.45
CA MET A 68 -5.21 -6.21 15.59
C MET A 68 -6.34 -6.23 14.56
N ASP A 69 -7.22 -5.24 14.56
CA ASP A 69 -8.43 -5.28 13.74
C ASP A 69 -8.12 -5.31 12.25
N ILE A 70 -7.19 -4.47 11.79
CA ILE A 70 -6.80 -4.41 10.37
C ILE A 70 -6.17 -5.74 9.95
N ALA A 71 -5.26 -6.26 10.75
CA ALA A 71 -4.61 -7.53 10.46
C ALA A 71 -5.62 -8.67 10.40
N ARG A 72 -6.58 -8.71 11.32
CA ARG A 72 -7.61 -9.75 11.35
C ARG A 72 -8.48 -9.73 10.09
N GLU A 73 -8.88 -8.55 9.62
CA GLU A 73 -9.67 -8.45 8.40
C GLU A 73 -8.90 -8.94 7.18
N LEU A 74 -7.63 -8.57 7.07
CA LEU A 74 -6.80 -9.02 5.96
C LEU A 74 -6.55 -10.53 6.02
N GLU A 75 -6.31 -11.06 7.21
CA GLU A 75 -6.10 -12.49 7.39
C GLU A 75 -7.37 -13.30 7.12
N ALA A 76 -8.54 -12.73 7.44
CA ALA A 76 -9.82 -13.39 7.21
C ALA A 76 -10.08 -13.67 5.72
N ILE A 77 -9.55 -12.84 4.82
CA ILE A 77 -9.67 -13.06 3.38
C ILE A 77 -8.43 -13.72 2.78
N GLY A 78 -7.51 -14.17 3.63
CA GLY A 78 -6.29 -14.82 3.18
C GLY A 78 -5.31 -13.88 2.49
N ALA A 79 -5.36 -12.59 2.78
CA ALA A 79 -4.50 -11.62 2.11
C ALA A 79 -3.07 -11.68 2.61
N GLU A 80 -2.14 -11.52 1.68
CA GLU A 80 -0.76 -11.18 2.02
C GLU A 80 -0.65 -9.67 2.03
N TYR A 81 -0.09 -9.12 3.09
CA TYR A 81 0.03 -7.67 3.19
C TYR A 81 1.33 -7.30 3.87
N ASN A 82 1.84 -6.14 3.53
CA ASN A 82 3.04 -5.62 4.16
C ASN A 82 3.18 -4.14 3.80
N ALA A 83 4.22 -3.55 4.37
CA ALA A 83 4.59 -2.17 4.07
C ALA A 83 6.10 -2.09 4.03
N PHE A 84 6.60 -1.06 3.36
CA PHE A 84 8.03 -0.81 3.31
C PHE A 84 8.27 0.69 3.30
N THR A 85 9.38 1.11 3.92
CA THR A 85 9.83 2.50 3.91
C THR A 85 11.20 2.54 3.27
N ASP A 86 11.32 3.33 2.21
CA ASP A 86 12.59 3.54 1.52
C ASP A 86 12.99 5.01 1.62
N LYS A 87 14.06 5.38 0.97
CA LYS A 87 14.57 6.75 1.01
C LYS A 87 13.63 7.75 0.35
N GLU A 88 12.98 7.37 -0.74
CA GLU A 88 12.18 8.26 -1.55
C GLU A 88 10.68 8.03 -1.46
N TYR A 89 10.25 6.84 -1.03
CA TYR A 89 8.84 6.52 -0.96
C TYR A 89 8.55 5.49 0.11
N THR A 90 7.30 5.46 0.52
CA THR A 90 6.77 4.47 1.45
C THR A 90 5.61 3.77 0.75
N GLY A 91 5.56 2.45 0.86
CA GLY A 91 4.54 1.66 0.19
C GLY A 91 3.78 0.77 1.14
N TYR A 92 2.51 0.57 0.83
CA TYR A 92 1.61 -0.32 1.55
C TYR A 92 0.91 -1.19 0.53
N TYR A 93 0.92 -2.50 0.71
CA TYR A 93 0.25 -3.37 -0.26
C TYR A 93 -0.52 -4.50 0.41
N ALA A 94 -1.52 -4.95 -0.30
CA ALA A 94 -2.27 -6.15 0.05
C ALA A 94 -2.56 -6.93 -1.22
N LYS A 95 -2.40 -8.24 -1.15
CA LYS A 95 -2.67 -9.16 -2.26
C LYS A 95 -3.63 -10.22 -1.76
N ALA A 96 -4.73 -10.39 -2.46
CA ALA A 96 -5.77 -11.34 -2.07
C ALA A 96 -6.37 -12.01 -3.29
N SER A 97 -7.13 -13.08 -3.04
CA SER A 97 -7.90 -13.75 -4.08
C SER A 97 -9.00 -12.83 -4.60
N MET A 98 -9.34 -13.00 -5.87
CA MET A 98 -10.47 -12.30 -6.48
C MET A 98 -11.84 -12.81 -6.02
N ASP A 99 -11.88 -13.94 -5.35
CA ASP A 99 -13.12 -14.56 -4.88
C ASP A 99 -13.72 -13.79 -3.70
#